data_6b69577cd62758bc89d387e23d98e2e6
#
_entry.id   6b69577cd62758bc89d387e23d98e2e6
#
_cell.length_a   1.000
_cell.length_b   1.000
_cell.length_c   1.000
_cell.angle_alpha   90.00
_cell.angle_beta   90.00
_cell.angle_gamma   90.00
#
_symmetry.space_group_name_H-M   'P 1'
#
loop_
_entity.id
_entity.type
_entity.pdbx_description
1 polymer ?
#
loop_
_entity_poly.entity_id
_entity_poly.type
_entity_poly.pdbx_seq_one_letter_code
_entity_poly.pdbx_strand_id
1 'polypeptide(L)'
;YETNEKETKIIKQEMELKQRNTFLGASLGIIILLILLLWISYRNSKVIKRKNKITVNQVNQLLAYKNELLAIKERDKEAELSHQEELPKSDSKTQTDPDQPIDQDSFILLEEIMHKEKLYLKSDLTREDVLKRLHMDKNRFARMIQSNTEDNYTNYIGNLRMEHSIQLMKQYPYYNLEAIALDSGLGNVRALHRLFKNKIGMTPTEYKKALHVN
;
A
#
# COMPACT_ATOMS: atom_id res chain seq x y z
N TYR A 1 33.15 60.23 -49.68
CA TYR A 1 31.77 59.54 -49.62
C TYR A 1 31.93 58.04 -49.55
N GLU A 2 32.75 57.39 -50.30
CA GLU A 2 32.96 55.96 -50.41
C GLU A 2 33.52 55.29 -49.13
N THR A 3 34.37 56.03 -48.37
CA THR A 3 34.95 55.54 -47.11
C THR A 3 33.94 55.42 -46.00
N ASN A 4 33.03 56.40 -45.85
CA ASN A 4 32.02 56.38 -44.82
C ASN A 4 30.96 55.23 -45.05
N GLU A 5 30.72 54.88 -46.32
CA GLU A 5 29.79 53.78 -46.66
C GLU A 5 30.41 52.40 -46.31
N LYS A 6 31.68 52.24 -46.49
CA LYS A 6 32.44 51.03 -46.10
C LYS A 6 32.54 50.88 -44.61
N GLU A 7 32.81 51.94 -43.85
CA GLU A 7 32.83 51.92 -42.38
C GLU A 7 31.46 51.55 -41.81
N THR A 8 30.37 52.13 -42.31
CA THR A 8 29.01 51.77 -41.81
C THR A 8 28.64 50.33 -42.10
N LYS A 9 29.06 49.73 -43.22
CA LYS A 9 28.87 48.30 -43.52
C LYS A 9 29.65 47.39 -42.57
N ILE A 10 30.90 47.74 -42.25
CA ILE A 10 31.72 47.00 -41.32
C ILE A 10 31.10 47.01 -39.91
N ILE A 11 30.72 48.17 -39.40
CA ILE A 11 30.07 48.30 -38.09
C ILE A 11 28.78 47.48 -38.01
N LYS A 12 27.96 47.49 -39.06
CA LYS A 12 26.73 46.68 -39.14
C LYS A 12 27.02 45.18 -39.13
N GLN A 13 28.02 44.73 -39.88
CA GLN A 13 28.45 43.32 -39.86
C GLN A 13 29.00 42.89 -38.50
N GLU A 14 29.78 43.71 -37.82
CA GLU A 14 30.26 43.43 -36.48
C GLU A 14 29.13 43.33 -35.47
N MET A 15 28.12 44.19 -35.53
CA MET A 15 26.96 44.13 -34.69
C MET A 15 26.13 42.85 -34.94
N GLU A 16 25.94 42.47 -36.19
CA GLU A 16 25.21 41.23 -36.55
C GLU A 16 25.97 39.98 -36.07
N LEU A 17 27.29 39.95 -36.21
CA LEU A 17 28.16 38.88 -35.70
C LEU A 17 28.08 38.79 -34.16
N LYS A 18 28.14 39.92 -33.47
CA LYS A 18 28.04 39.97 -32.00
C LYS A 18 26.67 39.49 -31.53
N GLN A 19 25.62 39.93 -32.18
CA GLN A 19 24.25 39.48 -31.87
C GLN A 19 24.09 37.97 -32.10
N ARG A 20 24.58 37.44 -33.21
CA ARG A 20 24.56 36.00 -33.52
C ARG A 20 25.34 35.19 -32.48
N ASN A 21 26.49 35.63 -32.04
CA ASN A 21 27.29 34.96 -31.03
C ASN A 21 26.63 34.98 -29.64
N THR A 22 25.92 36.05 -29.27
CA THR A 22 25.14 36.10 -28.04
C THR A 22 23.97 35.16 -28.07
N PHE A 23 23.23 35.04 -29.21
CA PHE A 23 22.15 34.05 -29.39
C PHE A 23 22.68 32.61 -29.34
N LEU A 24 23.81 32.32 -29.97
CA LEU A 24 24.45 31.00 -29.92
C LEU A 24 24.87 30.64 -28.48
N GLY A 25 25.45 31.58 -27.74
CA GLY A 25 25.81 31.37 -26.35
C GLY A 25 24.61 31.12 -25.46
N ALA A 26 23.54 31.89 -25.63
CA ALA A 26 22.29 31.68 -24.89
C ALA A 26 21.63 30.34 -25.20
N SER A 27 21.59 29.94 -26.48
CA SER A 27 21.03 28.64 -26.89
C SER A 27 21.82 27.46 -26.33
N LEU A 28 23.15 27.56 -26.30
CA LEU A 28 24.04 26.55 -25.70
C LEU A 28 23.79 26.42 -24.19
N GLY A 29 23.63 27.55 -23.50
CA GLY A 29 23.27 27.56 -22.07
C GLY A 29 21.94 26.85 -21.76
N ILE A 30 20.92 27.09 -22.59
CA ILE A 30 19.62 26.42 -22.47
C ILE A 30 19.76 24.93 -22.68
N ILE A 31 20.51 24.48 -23.67
CA ILE A 31 20.74 23.05 -23.96
C ILE A 31 21.43 22.37 -22.77
N ILE A 32 22.47 22.99 -22.21
CA ILE A 32 23.17 22.46 -21.02
C ILE A 32 22.21 22.35 -19.84
N LEU A 33 21.36 23.34 -19.61
CA LEU A 33 20.35 23.33 -18.54
C LEU A 33 19.36 22.17 -18.72
N LEU A 34 18.86 21.96 -19.94
CA LEU A 34 17.95 20.85 -20.27
C LEU A 34 18.60 19.48 -20.03
N ILE A 35 19.85 19.31 -20.43
CA ILE A 35 20.59 18.06 -20.19
C ILE A 35 20.74 17.82 -18.70
N LEU A 36 21.04 18.85 -17.92
CA LEU A 36 21.19 18.76 -16.47
C LEU A 36 19.86 18.39 -15.79
N LEU A 37 18.75 18.98 -16.22
CA LEU A 37 17.41 18.62 -15.72
C LEU A 37 17.03 17.17 -16.07
N LEU A 38 17.32 16.72 -17.28
CA LEU A 38 17.12 15.33 -17.69
C LEU A 38 17.97 14.37 -16.87
N TRP A 39 19.22 14.70 -16.60
CA TRP A 39 20.11 13.89 -15.76
C TRP A 39 19.61 13.79 -14.31
N ILE A 40 19.17 14.90 -13.71
CA ILE A 40 18.57 14.92 -12.37
C ILE A 40 17.32 14.05 -12.34
N SER A 41 16.42 14.21 -13.32
CA SER A 41 15.18 13.42 -13.43
C SER A 41 15.48 11.92 -13.55
N TYR A 42 16.42 11.54 -14.38
CA TYR A 42 16.86 10.14 -14.54
C TYR A 42 17.45 9.57 -13.24
N ARG A 43 18.28 10.33 -12.56
CA ARG A 43 18.87 9.93 -11.28
C ARG A 43 17.81 9.74 -10.19
N ASN A 44 16.87 10.67 -10.08
CA ASN A 44 15.75 10.57 -9.13
C ASN A 44 14.88 9.34 -9.41
N SER A 45 14.59 9.05 -10.69
CA SER A 45 13.81 7.87 -11.08
C SER A 45 14.48 6.56 -10.67
N LYS A 46 15.82 6.46 -10.79
CA LYS A 46 16.56 5.27 -10.32
C LYS A 46 16.50 5.10 -8.80
N VAL A 47 16.62 6.19 -8.05
CA VAL A 47 16.56 6.15 -6.58
C VAL A 47 15.16 5.71 -6.11
N ILE A 48 14.11 6.25 -6.73
CA ILE A 48 12.72 5.86 -6.42
C ILE A 48 12.50 4.37 -6.69
N LYS A 49 12.93 3.87 -7.85
CA LYS A 49 12.80 2.44 -8.19
C LYS A 49 13.51 1.53 -7.19
N ARG A 50 14.71 1.90 -6.73
CA ARG A 50 15.44 1.14 -5.69
C ARG A 50 14.69 1.14 -4.36
N LYS A 51 14.21 2.30 -3.90
CA LYS A 51 13.41 2.41 -2.67
C LYS A 51 12.15 1.56 -2.76
N ASN A 52 11.42 1.63 -3.87
CA ASN A 52 10.22 0.83 -4.09
C ASN A 52 10.51 -0.68 -4.03
N LYS A 53 11.60 -1.17 -4.63
CA LYS A 53 11.99 -2.58 -4.55
C LYS A 53 12.30 -3.02 -3.11
N ILE A 54 13.02 -2.20 -2.34
CA ILE A 54 13.31 -2.48 -0.93
C ILE A 54 12.01 -2.56 -0.12
N THR A 55 11.10 -1.59 -0.29
CA THR A 55 9.82 -1.58 0.42
C THR A 55 8.96 -2.80 0.07
N VAL A 56 8.89 -3.20 -1.21
CA VAL A 56 8.17 -4.41 -1.63
C VAL A 56 8.76 -5.65 -0.98
N ASN A 57 10.08 -5.78 -0.93
CA ASN A 57 10.74 -6.92 -0.30
C ASN A 57 10.45 -6.96 1.21
N GLN A 58 10.49 -5.82 1.91
CA GLN A 58 10.14 -5.73 3.33
C GLN A 58 8.69 -6.14 3.59
N VAL A 59 7.74 -5.62 2.81
CA VAL A 59 6.33 -6.01 2.92
C VAL A 59 6.15 -7.51 2.67
N ASN A 60 6.81 -8.06 1.66
CA ASN A 60 6.74 -9.49 1.36
C ASN A 60 7.32 -10.35 2.47
N GLN A 61 8.42 -9.95 3.10
CA GLN A 61 9.01 -10.65 4.25
C GLN A 61 8.08 -10.60 5.46
N LEU A 62 7.49 -9.44 5.76
CA LEU A 62 6.52 -9.31 6.86
C LEU A 62 5.28 -10.18 6.64
N LEU A 63 4.75 -10.22 5.41
CA LEU A 63 3.61 -11.08 5.09
C LEU A 63 3.95 -12.56 5.18
N ALA A 64 5.15 -12.96 4.74
CA ALA A 64 5.61 -14.34 4.86
C ALA A 64 5.74 -14.76 6.33
N TYR A 65 6.36 -13.91 7.15
CA TYR A 65 6.49 -14.14 8.60
C TYR A 65 5.14 -14.23 9.30
N LYS A 66 4.20 -13.31 8.97
CA LYS A 66 2.83 -13.36 9.50
C LYS A 66 2.13 -14.68 9.14
N ASN A 67 2.23 -15.11 7.87
CA ASN A 67 1.61 -16.38 7.43
C ASN A 67 2.23 -17.59 8.12
N GLU A 68 3.53 -17.58 8.39
CA GLU A 68 4.22 -18.63 9.15
C GLU A 68 3.73 -18.69 10.59
N LEU A 69 3.59 -17.54 11.26
CA LEU A 69 3.03 -17.46 12.61
C LEU A 69 1.58 -17.98 12.68
N LEU A 70 0.75 -17.63 11.69
CA LEU A 70 -0.61 -18.14 11.61
C LEU A 70 -0.64 -19.67 11.43
N ALA A 71 0.21 -20.22 10.59
CA ALA A 71 0.30 -21.65 10.37
C ALA A 71 0.81 -22.43 11.61
N ILE A 72 1.69 -21.83 12.40
CA ILE A 72 2.12 -22.39 13.70
C ILE A 72 0.95 -22.40 14.68
N LYS A 73 0.24 -21.25 14.82
CA LYS A 73 -0.91 -21.12 15.70
C LYS A 73 -2.06 -22.07 15.35
N GLU A 74 -2.29 -22.32 14.06
CA GLU A 74 -3.28 -23.33 13.62
C GLU A 74 -2.87 -24.74 14.01
N ARG A 75 -1.59 -25.11 13.86
CA ARG A 75 -1.06 -26.42 14.26
C ARG A 75 -1.13 -26.64 15.76
N ASP A 76 -0.80 -25.62 16.55
CA ASP A 76 -0.87 -25.71 18.02
C ASP A 76 -2.33 -25.89 18.47
N LYS A 77 -3.28 -25.19 17.84
CA LYS A 77 -4.71 -25.33 18.10
C LYS A 77 -5.25 -26.72 17.72
N GLU A 78 -4.79 -27.30 16.62
CA GLU A 78 -5.13 -28.68 16.23
C GLU A 78 -4.55 -29.71 17.21
N ALA A 79 -3.33 -29.48 17.70
CA ALA A 79 -2.72 -30.33 18.71
C ALA A 79 -3.47 -30.28 20.05
N GLU A 80 -3.91 -29.09 20.51
CA GLU A 80 -4.73 -28.93 21.72
C GLU A 80 -6.10 -29.60 21.58
N LEU A 81 -6.77 -29.48 20.42
CA LEU A 81 -8.05 -30.14 20.15
C LEU A 81 -7.96 -31.67 20.15
N SER A 82 -6.82 -32.24 19.72
CA SER A 82 -6.57 -33.69 19.74
C SER A 82 -6.34 -34.24 21.17
N HIS A 83 -6.02 -33.40 22.13
CA HIS A 83 -5.85 -33.76 23.55
C HIS A 83 -7.06 -33.47 24.44
N GLN A 84 -8.13 -32.82 23.92
CA GLN A 84 -9.33 -32.43 24.68
C GLN A 84 -10.57 -33.30 24.41
N GLU A 85 -10.41 -34.57 23.98
CA GLU A 85 -11.57 -35.49 23.89
C GLU A 85 -12.08 -36.03 25.24
N GLU A 86 -11.54 -35.61 26.37
CA GLU A 86 -12.07 -35.99 27.69
C GLU A 86 -12.13 -34.77 28.61
N LEU A 87 -13.30 -34.04 28.65
CA LEU A 87 -13.86 -33.47 29.88
C LEU A 87 -15.15 -32.63 29.60
N PRO A 88 -16.11 -32.55 30.52
CA PRO A 88 -17.50 -32.20 30.23
C PRO A 88 -17.75 -30.68 30.22
N LYS A 89 -18.72 -30.29 29.40
CA LYS A 89 -19.25 -28.94 29.25
C LYS A 89 -19.83 -28.42 30.57
N SER A 90 -19.29 -27.32 31.06
CA SER A 90 -19.89 -26.51 32.10
C SER A 90 -20.51 -25.25 31.48
N ASP A 91 -21.85 -25.19 31.56
CA ASP A 91 -22.61 -23.98 31.27
C ASP A 91 -22.32 -22.91 32.32
N SER A 92 -21.71 -21.79 31.91
CA SER A 92 -21.72 -20.57 32.72
C SER A 92 -22.13 -19.36 31.91
N LYS A 93 -23.37 -18.92 32.12
CA LYS A 93 -23.82 -17.56 31.79
C LYS A 93 -22.99 -16.57 32.60
N THR A 94 -22.17 -15.75 31.96
CA THR A 94 -21.40 -14.72 32.66
C THR A 94 -22.00 -13.34 32.37
N GLN A 95 -22.44 -12.68 33.42
CA GLN A 95 -22.80 -11.27 33.47
C GLN A 95 -21.57 -10.42 33.25
N THR A 96 -21.71 -9.36 32.48
CA THR A 96 -20.65 -8.48 31.99
C THR A 96 -20.20 -7.51 33.08
N ASP A 97 -19.01 -7.70 33.60
CA ASP A 97 -18.27 -6.76 34.46
C ASP A 97 -17.38 -5.86 33.56
N PRO A 98 -17.31 -4.52 33.74
CA PRO A 98 -16.55 -3.63 32.88
C PRO A 98 -15.03 -3.79 32.96
N ASP A 99 -14.51 -4.62 33.85
CA ASP A 99 -13.09 -4.79 34.15
C ASP A 99 -12.54 -6.18 33.76
N GLN A 100 -13.21 -6.88 32.84
CA GLN A 100 -12.72 -8.18 32.35
C GLN A 100 -11.53 -8.07 31.42
N PRO A 101 -10.56 -9.02 31.49
CA PRO A 101 -9.41 -9.04 30.64
C PRO A 101 -9.80 -9.01 29.15
N ILE A 102 -9.03 -8.28 28.38
CA ILE A 102 -9.10 -8.10 26.96
C ILE A 102 -9.78 -9.29 26.28
N ASP A 103 -10.86 -9.05 25.57
CA ASP A 103 -11.80 -10.00 24.95
C ASP A 103 -11.09 -10.89 23.90
N GLN A 104 -10.17 -11.70 24.36
CA GLN A 104 -9.26 -12.49 23.53
C GLN A 104 -10.00 -13.56 22.76
N ASP A 105 -10.98 -14.21 23.41
CA ASP A 105 -11.83 -15.22 22.77
C ASP A 105 -12.71 -14.61 21.68
N SER A 106 -13.26 -13.43 21.93
CA SER A 106 -14.05 -12.70 20.92
C SER A 106 -13.20 -12.22 19.76
N PHE A 107 -11.94 -11.86 19.99
CA PHE A 107 -11.01 -11.50 18.92
C PHE A 107 -10.60 -12.73 18.09
N ILE A 108 -10.37 -13.87 18.73
CA ILE A 108 -10.11 -15.14 18.04
C ILE A 108 -11.29 -15.52 17.15
N LEU A 109 -12.52 -15.38 17.64
CA LEU A 109 -13.74 -15.62 16.85
C LEU A 109 -13.84 -14.65 15.67
N LEU A 110 -13.51 -13.36 15.86
CA LEU A 110 -13.46 -12.39 14.78
C LEU A 110 -12.45 -12.81 13.70
N GLU A 111 -11.23 -13.17 14.10
CA GLU A 111 -10.18 -13.64 13.20
C GLU A 111 -10.65 -14.87 12.41
N GLU A 112 -11.28 -15.82 13.08
CA GLU A 112 -11.83 -17.01 12.45
C GLU A 112 -12.88 -16.69 11.37
N ILE A 113 -13.85 -15.82 11.68
CA ILE A 113 -14.85 -15.34 10.73
C ILE A 113 -14.18 -14.62 9.56
N MET A 114 -13.21 -13.75 9.83
CA MET A 114 -12.53 -12.99 8.80
C MET A 114 -11.71 -13.90 7.87
N HIS A 115 -10.98 -14.88 8.41
CA HIS A 115 -10.11 -15.75 7.60
C HIS A 115 -10.85 -16.89 6.91
N LYS A 116 -11.78 -17.61 7.60
CA LYS A 116 -12.51 -18.72 7.02
C LYS A 116 -13.59 -18.28 6.04
N GLU A 117 -14.43 -17.32 6.45
CA GLU A 117 -15.52 -16.82 5.59
C GLU A 117 -15.06 -15.73 4.62
N LYS A 118 -13.86 -15.20 4.77
CA LYS A 118 -13.31 -14.07 4.01
C LYS A 118 -14.28 -12.88 3.97
N LEU A 119 -14.91 -12.61 5.12
CA LEU A 119 -15.96 -11.62 5.23
C LEU A 119 -15.52 -10.22 4.79
N TYR A 120 -14.24 -9.90 4.98
CA TYR A 120 -13.63 -8.64 4.55
C TYR A 120 -13.68 -8.40 3.03
N LEU A 121 -13.91 -9.45 2.20
CA LEU A 121 -14.04 -9.31 0.75
C LEU A 121 -15.38 -8.74 0.30
N LYS A 122 -16.39 -8.71 1.18
CA LYS A 122 -17.65 -8.03 0.89
C LYS A 122 -17.41 -6.51 0.89
N SER A 123 -17.64 -5.86 -0.26
CA SER A 123 -17.41 -4.41 -0.42
C SER A 123 -18.34 -3.55 0.43
N ASP A 124 -19.52 -4.05 0.74
CA ASP A 124 -20.59 -3.45 1.54
C ASP A 124 -20.55 -3.84 3.03
N LEU A 125 -19.50 -4.55 3.48
CA LEU A 125 -19.36 -4.96 4.87
C LEU A 125 -19.36 -3.76 5.81
N THR A 126 -20.35 -3.72 6.68
CA THR A 126 -20.47 -2.69 7.73
C THR A 126 -19.93 -3.20 9.07
N ARG A 127 -19.64 -2.27 9.98
CA ARG A 127 -19.28 -2.61 11.37
C ARG A 127 -20.45 -3.31 12.06
N GLU A 128 -21.66 -2.86 11.79
CA GLU A 128 -22.91 -3.39 12.35
C GLU A 128 -23.12 -4.86 12.00
N ASP A 129 -22.71 -5.31 10.82
CA ASP A 129 -22.79 -6.72 10.42
C ASP A 129 -21.87 -7.60 11.27
N VAL A 130 -20.67 -7.10 11.56
CA VAL A 130 -19.71 -7.80 12.42
C VAL A 130 -20.18 -7.82 13.87
N LEU A 131 -20.69 -6.70 14.39
CA LEU A 131 -21.23 -6.60 15.76
C LEU A 131 -22.37 -7.59 15.99
N LYS A 132 -23.28 -7.73 15.02
CA LYS A 132 -24.39 -8.71 15.09
C LYS A 132 -23.88 -10.14 15.18
N ARG A 133 -22.82 -10.48 14.44
CA ARG A 133 -22.25 -11.83 14.48
C ARG A 133 -21.52 -12.16 15.77
N LEU A 134 -20.83 -11.15 16.34
CA LEU A 134 -20.11 -11.30 17.60
C LEU A 134 -21.01 -11.10 18.84
N HIS A 135 -22.26 -10.72 18.65
CA HIS A 135 -23.18 -10.35 19.73
C HIS A 135 -22.58 -9.34 20.71
N MET A 136 -21.89 -8.30 20.18
CA MET A 136 -21.08 -7.36 20.94
C MET A 136 -21.55 -5.92 20.74
N ASP A 137 -21.43 -5.09 21.78
CA ASP A 137 -21.68 -3.65 21.66
C ASP A 137 -20.49 -2.91 20.99
N LYS A 138 -20.79 -1.68 20.50
CA LYS A 138 -19.81 -0.85 19.75
C LYS A 138 -18.57 -0.49 20.55
N ASN A 139 -18.72 -0.20 21.84
CA ASN A 139 -17.61 0.29 22.68
C ASN A 139 -16.67 -0.86 23.05
N ARG A 140 -17.24 -2.02 23.41
CA ARG A 140 -16.49 -3.23 23.67
C ARG A 140 -15.72 -3.70 22.44
N PHE A 141 -16.40 -3.72 21.28
CA PHE A 141 -15.76 -4.04 20.01
C PHE A 141 -14.61 -3.11 19.64
N ALA A 142 -14.80 -1.79 19.80
CA ALA A 142 -13.74 -0.82 19.51
C ALA A 142 -12.51 -1.03 20.40
N ARG A 143 -12.72 -1.29 21.69
CA ARG A 143 -11.62 -1.60 22.63
C ARG A 143 -10.93 -2.90 22.29
N MET A 144 -11.69 -3.94 21.97
CA MET A 144 -11.15 -5.25 21.55
C MET A 144 -10.25 -5.11 20.32
N ILE A 145 -10.69 -4.41 19.27
CA ILE A 145 -9.88 -4.16 18.08
C ILE A 145 -8.62 -3.38 18.43
N GLN A 146 -8.77 -2.26 19.17
CA GLN A 146 -7.64 -1.40 19.53
C GLN A 146 -6.58 -2.14 20.35
N SER A 147 -6.97 -2.96 21.31
CA SER A 147 -6.04 -3.67 22.18
C SER A 147 -5.31 -4.82 21.48
N ASN A 148 -5.95 -5.48 20.50
CA ASN A 148 -5.34 -6.62 19.79
C ASN A 148 -4.60 -6.22 18.51
N THR A 149 -4.93 -5.07 17.90
CA THR A 149 -4.36 -4.67 16.60
C THR A 149 -3.64 -3.32 16.62
N GLU A 150 -3.72 -2.59 17.74
CA GLU A 150 -3.27 -1.20 17.87
C GLU A 150 -3.92 -0.24 16.85
N ASP A 151 -4.98 -0.68 16.18
CA ASP A 151 -5.63 -0.01 15.06
C ASP A 151 -7.16 0.11 15.30
N ASN A 152 -7.84 0.88 14.48
CA ASN A 152 -9.30 0.90 14.46
C ASN A 152 -9.86 -0.12 13.44
N TYR A 153 -11.17 -0.40 13.54
CA TYR A 153 -11.85 -1.37 12.66
C TYR A 153 -11.64 -1.09 11.16
N THR A 154 -11.71 0.17 10.73
CA THR A 154 -11.53 0.54 9.31
C THR A 154 -10.12 0.20 8.82
N ASN A 155 -9.13 0.46 9.64
CA ASN A 155 -7.75 0.12 9.32
C ASN A 155 -7.49 -1.38 9.38
N TYR A 156 -8.09 -2.09 10.34
CA TYR A 156 -8.02 -3.55 10.44
C TYR A 156 -8.55 -4.23 9.16
N ILE A 157 -9.79 -3.88 8.73
CA ILE A 157 -10.33 -4.39 7.46
C ILE A 157 -9.50 -3.95 6.25
N GLY A 158 -9.03 -2.70 6.27
CA GLY A 158 -8.12 -2.19 5.22
C GLY A 158 -6.85 -3.02 5.08
N ASN A 159 -6.24 -3.44 6.19
CA ASN A 159 -5.06 -4.29 6.20
C ASN A 159 -5.35 -5.67 5.57
N LEU A 160 -6.44 -6.33 5.95
CA LEU A 160 -6.85 -7.62 5.37
C LEU A 160 -7.08 -7.52 3.86
N ARG A 161 -7.79 -6.47 3.41
CA ARG A 161 -8.02 -6.21 1.97
C ARG A 161 -6.74 -5.92 1.22
N MET A 162 -5.80 -5.18 1.83
CA MET A 162 -4.50 -4.91 1.23
C MET A 162 -3.67 -6.20 1.08
N GLU A 163 -3.59 -7.01 2.13
CA GLU A 163 -2.90 -8.30 2.09
C GLU A 163 -3.45 -9.20 0.98
N HIS A 164 -4.77 -9.29 0.88
CA HIS A 164 -5.42 -10.06 -0.19
C HIS A 164 -5.12 -9.49 -1.58
N SER A 165 -5.16 -8.16 -1.75
CA SER A 165 -4.82 -7.53 -3.03
C SER A 165 -3.36 -7.80 -3.45
N ILE A 166 -2.42 -7.84 -2.49
CA ILE A 166 -1.03 -8.22 -2.75
C ILE A 166 -0.92 -9.68 -3.17
N GLN A 167 -1.68 -10.59 -2.52
CA GLN A 167 -1.74 -12.00 -2.91
C GLN A 167 -2.26 -12.15 -4.35
N LEU A 168 -3.35 -11.44 -4.70
CA LEU A 168 -3.88 -11.44 -6.08
C LEU A 168 -2.86 -10.93 -7.10
N MET A 169 -2.11 -9.86 -6.79
CA MET A 169 -1.05 -9.35 -7.66
C MET A 169 0.08 -10.36 -7.90
N LYS A 170 0.40 -11.17 -6.89
CA LYS A 170 1.42 -12.24 -6.99
C LYS A 170 0.90 -13.43 -7.78
N GLN A 171 -0.30 -13.88 -7.47
CA GLN A 171 -0.90 -15.08 -8.04
C GLN A 171 -1.36 -14.86 -9.49
N TYR A 172 -1.83 -13.67 -9.81
CA TYR A 172 -2.39 -13.31 -11.11
C TYR A 172 -1.68 -12.07 -11.70
N PRO A 173 -0.47 -12.23 -12.28
CA PRO A 173 0.31 -11.11 -12.83
C PRO A 173 -0.44 -10.28 -13.89
N TYR A 174 -1.37 -10.92 -14.62
CA TYR A 174 -2.11 -10.29 -15.72
C TYR A 174 -3.41 -9.60 -15.28
N TYR A 175 -3.83 -9.75 -14.02
CA TYR A 175 -5.02 -9.04 -13.53
C TYR A 175 -4.84 -7.54 -13.63
N ASN A 176 -5.86 -6.84 -14.12
CA ASN A 176 -5.88 -5.39 -14.08
C ASN A 176 -6.22 -4.90 -12.65
N LEU A 177 -5.96 -3.63 -12.38
CA LEU A 177 -6.19 -3.07 -11.04
C LEU A 177 -7.68 -3.02 -10.66
N GLU A 178 -8.56 -3.03 -11.63
CA GLU A 178 -10.01 -3.04 -11.39
C GLU A 178 -10.48 -4.38 -10.86
N ALA A 179 -10.06 -5.48 -11.49
CA ALA A 179 -10.30 -6.82 -10.99
C ALA A 179 -9.72 -7.01 -9.59
N ILE A 180 -8.46 -6.60 -9.37
CA ILE A 180 -7.82 -6.68 -8.05
C ILE A 180 -8.60 -5.90 -7.00
N ALA A 181 -9.09 -4.69 -7.31
CA ALA A 181 -9.85 -3.88 -6.38
C ALA A 181 -11.20 -4.54 -6.01
N LEU A 182 -11.91 -5.07 -7.00
CA LEU A 182 -13.19 -5.76 -6.79
C LEU A 182 -12.99 -7.03 -5.96
N ASP A 183 -12.08 -7.89 -6.37
CA ASP A 183 -11.83 -9.19 -5.72
C ASP A 183 -11.25 -9.05 -4.31
N SER A 184 -10.62 -7.91 -3.99
CA SER A 184 -10.17 -7.61 -2.62
C SER A 184 -11.19 -6.86 -1.77
N GLY A 185 -12.42 -6.70 -2.24
CA GLY A 185 -13.50 -6.07 -1.47
C GLY A 185 -13.42 -4.54 -1.38
N LEU A 186 -12.58 -3.89 -2.19
CA LEU A 186 -12.38 -2.43 -2.17
C LEU A 186 -13.39 -1.67 -3.01
N GLY A 187 -14.16 -2.37 -3.86
CA GLY A 187 -15.23 -1.81 -4.66
C GLY A 187 -14.78 -0.97 -5.86
N ASN A 188 -13.62 -0.34 -5.85
CA ASN A 188 -13.08 0.42 -6.98
C ASN A 188 -11.56 0.68 -6.87
N VAL A 189 -10.95 1.02 -8.02
CA VAL A 189 -9.50 1.29 -8.14
C VAL A 189 -9.05 2.48 -7.31
N ARG A 190 -9.89 3.50 -7.09
CA ARG A 190 -9.53 4.67 -6.28
C ARG A 190 -9.31 4.28 -4.80
N ALA A 191 -10.15 3.39 -4.28
CA ALA A 191 -10.00 2.86 -2.93
C ALA A 191 -8.69 2.05 -2.79
N LEU A 192 -8.36 1.23 -3.79
CA LEU A 192 -7.10 0.49 -3.86
C LEU A 192 -5.89 1.44 -3.87
N HIS A 193 -5.91 2.48 -4.71
CA HIS A 193 -4.85 3.49 -4.75
C HIS A 193 -4.66 4.19 -3.42
N ARG A 194 -5.75 4.63 -2.79
CA ARG A 194 -5.71 5.31 -1.49
C ARG A 194 -5.12 4.40 -0.40
N LEU A 195 -5.54 3.14 -0.38
CA LEU A 195 -5.08 2.15 0.58
C LEU A 195 -3.57 1.91 0.46
N PHE A 196 -3.08 1.64 -0.74
CA PHE A 196 -1.65 1.42 -1.01
C PHE A 196 -0.81 2.66 -0.70
N LYS A 197 -1.28 3.85 -1.10
CA LYS A 197 -0.56 5.09 -0.84
C LYS A 197 -0.42 5.37 0.66
N ASN A 198 -1.50 5.14 1.42
CA ASN A 198 -1.51 5.37 2.86
C ASN A 198 -0.69 4.35 3.64
N LYS A 199 -0.75 3.06 3.27
CA LYS A 199 -0.13 1.97 4.03
C LYS A 199 1.31 1.68 3.61
N ILE A 200 1.63 1.79 2.33
CA ILE A 200 2.92 1.39 1.75
C ILE A 200 3.69 2.61 1.17
N GLY A 201 3.02 3.75 0.97
CA GLY A 201 3.62 4.97 0.42
C GLY A 201 3.78 4.96 -1.09
N MET A 202 3.38 3.88 -1.81
CA MET A 202 3.45 3.77 -3.26
C MET A 202 2.09 3.43 -3.88
N THR A 203 1.95 3.59 -5.18
CA THR A 203 0.74 3.22 -5.91
C THR A 203 0.68 1.70 -6.15
N PRO A 204 -0.52 1.11 -6.34
CA PRO A 204 -0.66 -0.30 -6.72
C PRO A 204 0.09 -0.66 -8.00
N THR A 205 0.14 0.26 -8.97
CA THR A 205 0.88 0.08 -10.23
C THR A 205 2.39 0.01 -9.98
N GLU A 206 2.93 0.89 -9.15
CA GLU A 206 4.34 0.88 -8.76
C GLU A 206 4.69 -0.40 -8.00
N TYR A 207 3.82 -0.81 -7.07
CA TYR A 207 3.98 -2.05 -6.31
C TYR A 207 4.00 -3.28 -7.23
N LYS A 208 3.00 -3.40 -8.11
CA LYS A 208 2.90 -4.50 -9.08
C LYS A 208 4.11 -4.57 -10.02
N LYS A 209 4.57 -3.42 -10.53
CA LYS A 209 5.80 -3.36 -11.32
C LYS A 209 7.03 -3.83 -10.53
N ALA A 210 7.14 -3.42 -9.26
CA ALA A 210 8.29 -3.78 -8.44
C ALA A 210 8.30 -5.26 -8.02
N LEU A 211 7.12 -5.92 -7.95
CA LEU A 211 7.00 -7.37 -7.74
C LEU A 211 7.60 -8.19 -8.89
N HIS A 212 7.48 -7.70 -10.13
CA HIS A 212 7.83 -8.44 -11.34
C HIS A 212 9.15 -7.96 -12.00
N VAL A 213 9.89 -7.06 -11.36
CA VAL A 213 11.26 -6.68 -11.77
C VAL A 213 12.22 -7.70 -11.16
N ASN A 214 12.57 -8.71 -11.96
CA ASN A 214 13.72 -9.59 -11.70
C ASN A 214 15.04 -8.84 -11.83
#